data_8010453d8d5646eb7f0af76b4aa5583b
#
_entry.id   8010453d8d5646eb7f0af76b4aa5583b
#
_cell.length_a   1.000
_cell.length_b   1.000
_cell.length_c   1.000
_cell.angle_alpha   90.00
_cell.angle_beta   90.00
_cell.angle_gamma   90.00
#
_symmetry.space_group_name_H-M   'P 1'
#
loop_
_entity.id
_entity.type
_entity.pdbx_description
1 polymer ?
#
loop_
_entity_poly.entity_id
_entity_poly.type
_entity_poly.pdbx_seq_one_letter_code
_entity_poly.pdbx_strand_id
1 'polypeptide(L)'
;MAINTVWSIDLGKSSLKAVRLRSSQGNVEIVAVDKVDYPLGDGGEDTAALSREALGIFLARNSVKDPVVVAHPGQGTFSRFIKMPAFDQKKVGEMVGYEASQQIPFPLDEVIWDYHVVNREYLPGEEREVALFAIRRNDVE
;
A
#
# COMPACT_ATOMS: atom_id res chain seq x y z
N MET A 1 -21.78 -7.12 -9.90
CA MET A 1 -21.14 -6.66 -11.15
C MET A 1 -19.64 -6.82 -11.02
N ALA A 2 -18.97 -7.42 -11.98
CA ALA A 2 -17.51 -7.45 -11.99
C ALA A 2 -16.98 -6.02 -12.16
N ILE A 3 -16.03 -5.60 -11.31
CA ILE A 3 -15.35 -4.32 -11.45
C ILE A 3 -14.43 -4.44 -12.66
N ASN A 4 -14.78 -3.74 -13.74
CA ASN A 4 -14.01 -3.82 -14.99
C ASN A 4 -12.97 -2.71 -15.12
N THR A 5 -13.06 -1.66 -14.30
CA THR A 5 -12.15 -0.51 -14.31
C THR A 5 -11.76 -0.12 -12.89
N VAL A 6 -10.50 0.34 -12.74
CA VAL A 6 -9.94 0.79 -11.46
C VAL A 6 -8.95 1.93 -11.74
N TRP A 7 -8.94 2.94 -10.87
CA TRP A 7 -7.85 3.89 -10.81
C TRP A 7 -6.78 3.39 -9.83
N SER A 8 -5.53 3.41 -10.24
CA SER A 8 -4.37 3.22 -9.36
C SER A 8 -3.62 4.55 -9.26
N ILE A 9 -3.41 5.04 -8.04
CA ILE A 9 -2.78 6.32 -7.74
C ILE A 9 -1.54 6.07 -6.90
N ASP A 10 -0.41 6.60 -7.34
CA ASP A 10 0.85 6.63 -6.61
C ASP A 10 1.08 8.06 -6.11
N LEU A 11 1.06 8.24 -4.78
CA LEU A 11 1.41 9.48 -4.10
C LEU A 11 2.92 9.48 -3.85
N GLY A 12 3.68 9.89 -4.87
CA GLY A 12 5.13 9.93 -4.80
C GLY A 12 5.67 11.13 -4.01
N LYS A 13 6.99 11.23 -3.92
CA LYS A 13 7.69 12.32 -3.22
C LYS A 13 7.61 13.66 -3.97
N SER A 14 7.55 13.63 -5.31
CA SER A 14 7.62 14.82 -6.18
C SER A 14 6.43 14.96 -7.12
N SER A 15 5.57 13.97 -7.19
CA SER A 15 4.41 13.97 -8.07
C SER A 15 3.39 12.91 -7.68
N LEU A 16 2.13 13.19 -7.95
CA LEU A 16 1.07 12.19 -8.04
C LEU A 16 1.10 11.60 -9.46
N LYS A 17 1.04 10.29 -9.57
CA LYS A 17 0.88 9.55 -10.84
C LYS A 17 -0.35 8.68 -10.74
N ALA A 18 -1.15 8.65 -11.79
CA ALA A 18 -2.37 7.87 -11.82
C ALA A 18 -2.51 7.13 -13.15
N VAL A 19 -3.01 5.91 -13.06
CA VAL A 19 -3.36 5.09 -14.22
C VAL A 19 -4.74 4.50 -14.03
N ARG A 20 -5.57 4.58 -15.07
CA ARG A 20 -6.86 3.91 -15.11
C ARG A 20 -6.72 2.63 -15.93
N LEU A 21 -7.01 1.52 -15.29
CA LEU A 21 -6.92 0.19 -15.90
C LEU A 21 -8.32 -0.37 -16.15
N ARG A 22 -8.46 -1.11 -17.23
CA ARG A 22 -9.65 -1.89 -17.55
C ARG A 22 -9.27 -3.36 -17.74
N SER A 23 -10.03 -4.24 -17.11
CA SER A 23 -9.94 -5.68 -17.37
C SER A 23 -11.00 -6.07 -18.39
N SER A 24 -10.57 -6.71 -19.48
CA SER A 24 -11.44 -7.19 -20.55
C SER A 24 -10.94 -8.54 -21.05
N GLN A 25 -11.76 -9.58 -20.95
CA GLN A 25 -11.47 -10.93 -21.48
C GLN A 25 -10.10 -11.50 -21.04
N GLY A 26 -9.70 -11.24 -19.79
CA GLY A 26 -8.42 -11.69 -19.25
C GLY A 26 -7.22 -10.80 -19.59
N ASN A 27 -7.39 -9.76 -20.38
CA ASN A 27 -6.38 -8.75 -20.67
C ASN A 27 -6.58 -7.51 -19.79
N VAL A 28 -5.48 -6.80 -19.52
CA VAL A 28 -5.48 -5.51 -18.83
C VAL A 28 -5.07 -4.43 -19.80
N GLU A 29 -5.91 -3.41 -19.91
CA GLU A 29 -5.69 -2.26 -20.79
C GLU A 29 -5.52 -0.99 -19.97
N ILE A 30 -4.59 -0.12 -20.38
CA ILE A 30 -4.46 1.23 -19.83
C ILE A 30 -5.44 2.12 -20.62
N VAL A 31 -6.44 2.68 -19.91
CA VAL A 31 -7.46 3.53 -20.53
C VAL A 31 -7.23 5.02 -20.30
N ALA A 32 -6.49 5.39 -19.26
CA ALA A 32 -6.09 6.77 -19.01
C ALA A 32 -4.83 6.82 -18.15
N VAL A 33 -4.07 7.88 -18.27
CA VAL A 33 -2.96 8.23 -17.41
C VAL A 33 -3.03 9.72 -17.07
N ASP A 34 -2.63 10.07 -15.84
CA ASP A 34 -2.46 11.46 -15.43
C ASP A 34 -1.26 11.58 -14.50
N LYS A 35 -0.65 12.75 -14.50
CA LYS A 35 0.46 13.11 -13.63
C LYS A 35 0.27 14.54 -13.15
N VAL A 36 0.45 14.75 -11.86
CA VAL A 36 0.49 16.08 -11.26
C VAL A 36 1.82 16.24 -10.57
N ASP A 37 2.69 17.06 -11.11
CA ASP A 37 3.98 17.39 -10.48
C ASP A 37 3.72 18.34 -9.32
N TYR A 38 4.43 18.14 -8.22
CA TYR A 38 4.40 19.05 -7.10
C TYR A 38 5.24 20.31 -7.43
N PRO A 39 4.89 21.48 -6.90
CA PRO A 39 5.71 22.66 -7.07
C PRO A 39 7.15 22.38 -6.63
N LEU A 40 8.12 22.89 -7.39
CA LEU A 40 9.52 22.87 -6.98
C LEU A 40 9.69 23.89 -5.86
N GLY A 41 9.86 23.40 -4.64
CA GLY A 41 10.19 24.21 -3.48
C GLY A 41 11.64 24.07 -3.03
N ASP A 42 12.00 24.78 -2.02
CA ASP A 42 13.34 24.75 -1.38
C ASP A 42 13.57 23.55 -0.46
N GLY A 43 12.69 22.53 -0.50
CA GLY A 43 12.87 21.24 0.19
C GLY A 43 12.35 21.17 1.62
N GLY A 44 11.67 22.23 2.07
CA GLY A 44 11.02 22.28 3.40
C GLY A 44 9.51 22.10 3.41
N GLU A 45 8.91 21.81 2.24
CA GLU A 45 7.46 21.71 2.14
C GLU A 45 6.93 20.41 2.71
N ASP A 46 5.73 20.52 3.29
CA ASP A 46 4.98 19.37 3.77
C ASP A 46 4.48 18.52 2.58
N THR A 47 5.12 17.38 2.36
CA THR A 47 4.75 16.45 1.28
C THR A 47 3.28 16.01 1.37
N ALA A 48 2.70 15.94 2.56
CA ALA A 48 1.30 15.59 2.73
C ALA A 48 0.37 16.71 2.21
N ALA A 49 0.73 17.97 2.43
CA ALA A 49 -0.01 19.10 1.90
C ALA A 49 0.07 19.14 0.37
N LEU A 50 1.26 18.94 -0.20
CA LEU A 50 1.48 18.88 -1.65
C LEU A 50 0.71 17.73 -2.30
N SER A 51 0.71 16.55 -1.68
CA SER A 51 -0.06 15.39 -2.15
C SER A 51 -1.56 15.67 -2.18
N ARG A 52 -2.07 16.35 -1.15
CA ARG A 52 -3.49 16.72 -1.05
C ARG A 52 -3.90 17.71 -2.13
N GLU A 53 -3.06 18.71 -2.38
CA GLU A 53 -3.28 19.68 -3.47
C GLU A 53 -3.28 18.99 -4.84
N ALA A 54 -2.28 18.15 -5.10
CA ALA A 54 -2.18 17.37 -6.33
C ALA A 54 -3.38 16.42 -6.53
N LEU A 55 -3.88 15.83 -5.45
CA LEU A 55 -5.09 15.01 -5.50
C LEU A 55 -6.32 15.85 -5.89
N GLY A 56 -6.45 17.06 -5.36
CA GLY A 56 -7.50 18.00 -5.76
C GLY A 56 -7.44 18.35 -7.26
N ILE A 57 -6.23 18.61 -7.77
CA ILE A 57 -6.01 18.89 -9.20
C ILE A 57 -6.37 17.65 -10.05
N PHE A 58 -5.93 16.46 -9.64
CA PHE A 58 -6.24 15.21 -10.31
C PHE A 58 -7.77 14.97 -10.38
N LEU A 59 -8.48 15.15 -9.27
CA LEU A 59 -9.93 14.96 -9.19
C LEU A 59 -10.69 15.99 -10.06
N ALA A 60 -10.18 17.22 -10.18
CA ALA A 60 -10.76 18.24 -11.04
C ALA A 60 -10.60 17.92 -12.53
N ARG A 61 -9.51 17.23 -12.91
CA ARG A 61 -9.23 16.84 -14.30
C ARG A 61 -9.96 15.55 -14.71
N ASN A 62 -10.20 14.68 -13.76
CA ASN A 62 -10.67 13.33 -14.00
C ASN A 62 -12.01 13.06 -13.31
N SER A 63 -12.97 12.52 -14.05
CA SER A 63 -14.24 12.05 -13.47
C SER A 63 -14.02 10.68 -12.83
N VAL A 64 -13.59 10.66 -11.58
CA VAL A 64 -13.31 9.43 -10.84
C VAL A 64 -14.62 8.85 -10.30
N LYS A 65 -15.13 7.79 -10.93
CA LYS A 65 -16.33 7.04 -10.53
C LYS A 65 -16.04 5.57 -10.25
N ASP A 66 -14.87 5.11 -10.66
CA ASP A 66 -14.41 3.73 -10.45
C ASP A 66 -13.80 3.58 -9.07
N PRO A 67 -13.64 2.35 -8.58
CA PRO A 67 -12.82 2.07 -7.41
C PRO A 67 -11.40 2.63 -7.58
N VAL A 68 -10.82 3.03 -6.45
CA VAL A 68 -9.47 3.60 -6.41
C VAL A 68 -8.59 2.75 -5.50
N VAL A 69 -7.38 2.46 -5.96
CA VAL A 69 -6.29 1.88 -5.17
C VAL A 69 -5.20 2.93 -5.05
N VAL A 70 -4.75 3.22 -3.84
CA VAL A 70 -3.72 4.23 -3.59
C VAL A 70 -2.48 3.56 -3.04
N ALA A 71 -1.32 3.84 -3.65
CA ALA A 71 -0.02 3.51 -3.08
C ALA A 71 0.45 4.69 -2.22
N HIS A 72 0.68 4.42 -0.94
CA HIS A 72 1.22 5.40 0.00
C HIS A 72 2.75 5.39 -0.06
N PRO A 73 3.44 6.54 0.10
CA PRO A 73 4.89 6.59 0.19
C PRO A 73 5.42 5.68 1.30
N GLY A 74 6.42 4.87 1.01
CA GLY A 74 7.01 3.95 1.99
C GLY A 74 7.72 4.64 3.16
N GLN A 75 7.99 5.94 3.08
CA GLN A 75 8.49 6.76 4.19
C GLN A 75 7.41 6.85 5.27
N GLY A 76 7.72 6.41 6.49
CA GLY A 76 6.75 6.36 7.60
C GLY A 76 6.01 5.01 7.71
N THR A 77 6.15 4.12 6.74
CA THR A 77 5.66 2.74 6.85
C THR A 77 6.67 1.91 7.64
N PHE A 78 6.23 1.31 8.74
CA PHE A 78 7.01 0.29 9.42
C PHE A 78 7.04 -0.96 8.55
N SER A 79 8.24 -1.52 8.35
CA SER A 79 8.39 -2.81 7.68
C SER A 79 9.45 -3.64 8.39
N ARG A 80 9.18 -4.92 8.58
CA ARG A 80 10.11 -5.85 9.23
C ARG A 80 9.95 -7.26 8.70
N PHE A 81 11.08 -7.92 8.46
CA PHE A 81 11.10 -9.36 8.24
C PHE A 81 11.28 -10.07 9.58
N ILE A 82 10.44 -11.04 9.85
CA ILE A 82 10.50 -11.91 11.03
C ILE A 82 10.61 -13.36 10.63
N LYS A 83 11.32 -14.15 11.42
CA LYS A 83 11.39 -15.60 11.29
C LYS A 83 10.43 -16.22 12.27
N MET A 84 9.63 -17.14 11.80
CA MET A 84 8.64 -17.87 12.58
C MET A 84 8.88 -19.37 12.46
N PRO A 85 8.57 -20.16 13.50
CA PRO A 85 8.58 -21.61 13.39
C PRO A 85 7.73 -22.08 12.21
N ALA A 86 7.99 -23.30 11.73
CA ALA A 86 7.12 -23.91 10.72
C ALA A 86 5.67 -23.95 11.21
N PHE A 87 4.74 -23.44 10.40
CA PHE A 87 3.33 -23.34 10.74
C PHE A 87 2.43 -23.94 9.67
N ASP A 88 1.24 -24.37 10.09
CA ASP A 88 0.14 -24.66 9.16
C ASP A 88 -0.45 -23.34 8.62
N GLN A 89 -0.67 -23.28 7.32
CA GLN A 89 -1.27 -22.10 6.67
C GLN A 89 -2.60 -21.66 7.29
N LYS A 90 -3.34 -22.60 7.90
CA LYS A 90 -4.60 -22.27 8.59
C LYS A 90 -4.43 -21.46 9.87
N LYS A 91 -3.25 -21.52 10.50
CA LYS A 91 -2.95 -20.85 11.77
C LYS A 91 -2.04 -19.63 11.60
N VAL A 92 -1.57 -19.38 10.39
CA VAL A 92 -0.60 -18.30 10.13
C VAL A 92 -1.11 -16.94 10.62
N GLY A 93 -2.39 -16.61 10.38
CA GLY A 93 -2.94 -15.32 10.78
C GLY A 93 -2.91 -15.07 12.29
N GLU A 94 -3.23 -16.08 13.10
CA GLU A 94 -3.18 -15.95 14.57
C GLU A 94 -1.73 -15.79 15.06
N MET A 95 -0.81 -16.60 14.53
CA MET A 95 0.60 -16.55 14.91
C MET A 95 1.25 -15.23 14.51
N VAL A 96 0.99 -14.75 13.29
CA VAL A 96 1.50 -13.46 12.82
C VAL A 96 0.87 -12.31 13.59
N GLY A 97 -0.41 -12.39 13.95
CA GLY A 97 -1.09 -11.38 14.79
C GLY A 97 -0.44 -11.24 16.17
N TYR A 98 -0.05 -12.34 16.78
CA TYR A 98 0.70 -12.32 18.04
C TYR A 98 2.08 -11.67 17.88
N GLU A 99 2.84 -12.07 16.87
CA GLU A 99 4.15 -11.48 16.57
C GLU A 99 4.03 -10.00 16.21
N ALA A 100 3.02 -9.61 15.42
CA ALA A 100 2.76 -8.22 15.05
C ALA A 100 2.59 -7.34 16.29
N SER A 101 1.87 -7.81 17.31
CA SER A 101 1.69 -7.08 18.58
C SER A 101 2.99 -6.83 19.34
N GLN A 102 3.99 -7.66 19.12
CA GLN A 102 5.31 -7.56 19.77
C GLN A 102 6.32 -6.76 18.96
N GLN A 103 6.20 -6.81 17.63
CA GLN A 103 7.19 -6.27 16.70
C GLN A 103 6.84 -4.86 16.21
N ILE A 104 5.56 -4.54 16.09
CA ILE A 104 5.11 -3.21 15.65
C ILE A 104 5.22 -2.25 16.84
N PRO A 105 5.98 -1.13 16.70
CA PRO A 105 6.26 -0.24 17.83
C PRO A 105 5.10 0.73 18.15
N PHE A 106 3.89 0.37 17.76
CA PHE A 106 2.66 1.14 17.98
C PHE A 106 1.53 0.21 18.40
N PRO A 107 0.54 0.68 19.17
CA PRO A 107 -0.68 -0.08 19.43
C PRO A 107 -1.35 -0.53 18.13
N LEU A 108 -1.79 -1.80 18.05
CA LEU A 108 -2.37 -2.35 16.82
C LEU A 108 -3.68 -1.68 16.39
N ASP A 109 -4.40 -1.06 17.32
CA ASP A 109 -5.61 -0.28 17.06
C ASP A 109 -5.32 1.11 16.44
N GLU A 110 -4.10 1.62 16.60
CA GLU A 110 -3.64 2.87 16.00
C GLU A 110 -3.03 2.71 14.60
N VAL A 111 -2.83 1.47 14.14
CA VAL A 111 -2.22 1.18 12.85
C VAL A 111 -3.14 0.39 11.93
N ILE A 112 -2.87 0.50 10.63
CA ILE A 112 -3.29 -0.46 9.63
C ILE A 112 -2.07 -1.34 9.37
N TRP A 113 -2.20 -2.64 9.53
CA TRP A 113 -1.09 -3.56 9.33
C TRP A 113 -1.51 -4.76 8.49
N ASP A 114 -0.55 -5.33 7.82
CA ASP A 114 -0.70 -6.52 7.00
C ASP A 114 0.61 -7.30 6.98
N TYR A 115 0.58 -8.52 6.47
CA TYR A 115 1.74 -9.37 6.37
C TYR A 115 1.78 -10.13 5.04
N HIS A 116 2.98 -10.52 4.67
CA HIS A 116 3.21 -11.40 3.53
C HIS A 116 4.17 -12.52 3.92
N VAL A 117 3.75 -13.77 3.74
CA VAL A 117 4.65 -14.93 3.88
C VAL A 117 5.54 -14.98 2.66
N VAL A 118 6.86 -14.91 2.87
CA VAL A 118 7.81 -14.96 1.76
C VAL A 118 7.67 -16.28 1.03
N ASN A 119 7.34 -16.19 -0.26
CA ASN A 119 7.11 -17.37 -1.09
C ASN A 119 8.44 -17.92 -1.62
N ARG A 120 8.98 -18.89 -0.90
CA ARG A 120 10.12 -19.71 -1.33
C ARG A 120 9.89 -21.17 -0.95
N GLU A 121 10.68 -22.07 -1.50
CA GLU A 121 10.67 -23.46 -1.04
C GLU A 121 11.26 -23.55 0.36
N TYR A 122 10.51 -24.18 1.26
CA TYR A 122 10.92 -24.47 2.64
C TYR A 122 11.07 -25.96 2.84
N LEU A 123 12.10 -26.37 3.53
CA LEU A 123 12.26 -27.75 3.98
C LEU A 123 11.27 -28.06 5.11
N PRO A 124 10.86 -29.31 5.30
CA PRO A 124 10.03 -29.70 6.42
C PRO A 124 10.66 -29.28 7.76
N GLY A 125 9.89 -28.53 8.58
CA GLY A 125 10.36 -27.99 9.86
C GLY A 125 11.23 -26.74 9.79
N GLU A 126 11.53 -26.22 8.58
CA GLU A 126 12.28 -24.98 8.42
C GLU A 126 11.45 -23.77 8.88
N GLU A 127 12.12 -22.80 9.52
CA GLU A 127 11.53 -21.50 9.85
C GLU A 127 11.06 -20.79 8.59
N ARG A 128 9.91 -20.14 8.70
CA ARG A 128 9.33 -19.35 7.63
C ARG A 128 9.60 -17.88 7.84
N GLU A 129 9.86 -17.18 6.78
CA GLU A 129 10.05 -15.73 6.78
C GLU A 129 8.75 -15.02 6.44
N VAL A 130 8.40 -14.03 7.27
CA VAL A 130 7.20 -13.23 7.10
C VAL A 130 7.58 -11.76 7.11
N ALA A 131 7.14 -11.02 6.09
CA ALA A 131 7.25 -9.58 6.05
C ALA A 131 6.03 -8.96 6.73
N LEU A 132 6.26 -8.12 7.75
CA LEU A 132 5.24 -7.30 8.41
C LEU A 132 5.30 -5.88 7.85
N PHE A 133 4.14 -5.28 7.65
CA PHE A 133 3.99 -3.89 7.25
C PHE A 133 2.98 -3.22 8.17
N ALA A 134 3.26 -2.00 8.59
CA ALA A 134 2.30 -1.21 9.35
C ALA A 134 2.43 0.27 9.04
N ILE A 135 1.30 0.96 9.02
CA ILE A 135 1.21 2.41 8.85
C ILE A 135 0.21 2.96 9.86
N ARG A 136 0.49 4.13 10.41
CA ARG A 136 -0.46 4.76 11.34
C ARG A 136 -1.73 5.16 10.61
N ARG A 137 -2.88 4.97 11.25
CA ARG A 137 -4.19 5.34 10.68
C ARG A 137 -4.25 6.80 10.28
N ASN A 138 -3.72 7.69 11.13
CA ASN A 138 -3.69 9.13 10.87
C ASN A 138 -2.88 9.53 9.62
N ASP A 139 -2.00 8.67 9.14
CA ASP A 139 -1.21 8.93 7.94
C ASP A 139 -1.96 8.51 6.65
N VAL A 140 -3.10 7.80 6.78
CA VAL A 140 -3.91 7.26 5.67
C VAL A 140 -5.32 7.85 5.63
N GLU A 141 -5.88 8.23 6.77
CA GLU A 141 -7.21 8.83 6.92
C GLU A 141 -7.15 10.36 6.82
#